data_fdc92ef22b71d089a262660e50c78442
#
_entry.id   fdc92ef22b71d089a262660e50c78442
#
_cell.length_a   1.000
_cell.length_b   1.000
_cell.length_c   1.000
_cell.angle_alpha   90.00
_cell.angle_beta   90.00
_cell.angle_gamma   90.00
#
_symmetry.space_group_name_H-M   'P 1'
#
loop_
_entity.id
_entity.type
_entity.pdbx_description
1 polymer ?
#
loop_
_entity_poly.entity_id
_entity_poly.type
_entity_poly.pdbx_seq_one_letter_code
_entity_poly.pdbx_strand_id
1 'polypeptide(L)'
;MAIQRAHLKPTLQRLRTSFKNPFLDLVWTAADYSASGIAAPTPRELEKLRKESDPLADECIRALDVRPGTDSLKALDEYVSRPVEEQASAAPREFMEQVTTIPIWVDPELVKQGQDVFWKYVLLICIILTDYSLPIGFAAARMTDILSCTNYFSSVKGTFQRVFETTKFLSDIMNGPEALTPLTGCGWKSTMRVRLLHTQVRLRILAEAEKRPDIYNVEELGVPINQEDMLGTLCEFSIAIISVLKKMDVHMSTAEIKAYLHFWRFMGHLLGIDDKYCRKLITEAGATAVADSIHNHLVDPDAASALTTHNLFEAMAFSPPLFWPTGVHVAVTRRLVGDRVCNNLQLPPSKWYWQIFASCVIAIYRWILCSTIFLQQRINLTMKYVPPFLEYYVHRIWAKDALHKPVACDFVLKFMPHIGSELDDINH
;
A
#
# COMPACT_ATOMS: atom_id res chain seq x y z
N MET A 1 -19.87 -10.23 18.36
CA MET A 1 -18.50 -10.44 18.89
C MET A 1 -17.81 -9.13 19.36
N ALA A 2 -18.57 -8.19 19.92
CA ALA A 2 -18.08 -6.88 20.38
C ALA A 2 -17.75 -6.82 21.90
N ILE A 3 -17.84 -7.92 22.64
CA ILE A 3 -17.92 -7.85 24.13
C ILE A 3 -16.57 -8.05 24.85
N GLN A 4 -15.46 -8.32 24.18
CA GLN A 4 -14.18 -8.61 24.87
C GLN A 4 -13.10 -7.52 24.81
N ARG A 5 -13.36 -6.37 24.17
CA ARG A 5 -12.34 -5.29 24.06
C ARG A 5 -12.15 -4.43 25.31
N ALA A 6 -13.07 -4.45 26.27
CA ALA A 6 -13.11 -3.47 27.36
C ALA A 6 -12.16 -3.74 28.56
N HIS A 7 -11.59 -4.94 28.71
CA HIS A 7 -10.84 -5.30 29.92
C HIS A 7 -9.32 -5.49 29.77
N LEU A 8 -8.75 -5.29 28.57
CA LEU A 8 -7.30 -5.47 28.35
C LEU A 8 -6.50 -4.15 28.26
N LYS A 9 -7.18 -2.99 28.31
CA LYS A 9 -6.56 -1.68 28.06
C LYS A 9 -5.52 -1.15 29.08
N PRO A 10 -5.52 -1.44 30.40
CA PRO A 10 -4.54 -0.83 31.33
C PRO A 10 -3.14 -1.44 31.26
N THR A 11 -3.02 -2.71 30.83
CA THR A 11 -1.73 -3.43 30.81
C THR A 11 -0.93 -3.16 29.55
N LEU A 12 -1.60 -2.87 28.44
CA LEU A 12 -0.96 -2.61 27.13
C LEU A 12 -0.37 -1.21 27.04
N GLN A 13 -0.93 -0.23 27.74
CA GLN A 13 -0.42 1.14 27.77
C GLN A 13 0.99 1.24 28.41
N ARG A 14 1.33 0.33 29.36
CA ARG A 14 2.66 0.27 29.98
C ARG A 14 3.71 -0.43 29.10
N LEU A 15 3.32 -1.19 28.09
CA LEU A 15 4.23 -1.84 27.14
C LEU A 15 4.62 -0.91 25.96
N ARG A 16 3.87 0.18 25.73
CA ARG A 16 4.12 1.17 24.68
C ARG A 16 5.45 1.93 24.78
N THR A 17 6.11 1.95 25.92
CA THR A 17 7.32 2.77 26.15
C THR A 17 8.63 2.03 25.83
N SER A 18 8.59 0.77 25.39
CA SER A 18 9.80 -0.04 25.19
C SER A 18 9.89 -0.79 23.86
N PHE A 19 9.14 -0.36 22.85
CA PHE A 19 9.19 -0.99 21.53
C PHE A 19 10.24 -0.35 20.64
N LYS A 20 11.51 -0.71 20.81
CA LYS A 20 12.49 -0.58 19.74
C LYS A 20 12.21 -1.69 18.72
N ASN A 21 11.96 -1.33 17.47
CA ASN A 21 11.85 -2.29 16.39
C ASN A 21 13.23 -2.93 16.19
N PRO A 22 13.46 -4.20 16.60
CA PRO A 22 14.79 -4.80 16.51
C PRO A 22 15.25 -5.03 15.08
N PHE A 23 14.38 -4.70 14.11
CA PHE A 23 14.60 -4.84 12.68
C PHE A 23 15.29 -3.63 12.05
N LEU A 24 15.10 -2.47 12.63
CA LEU A 24 15.62 -1.20 12.13
C LEU A 24 16.94 -0.84 12.84
N ASP A 25 17.18 -1.37 14.04
CA ASP A 25 18.47 -1.29 14.74
C ASP A 25 19.65 -1.90 13.93
N LEU A 26 19.35 -2.67 12.86
CA LEU A 26 20.38 -3.26 11.99
C LEU A 26 20.79 -2.37 10.80
N VAL A 27 20.09 -1.28 10.50
CA VAL A 27 20.38 -0.42 9.35
C VAL A 27 20.92 0.94 9.77
N TRP A 28 20.34 1.54 10.81
CA TRP A 28 20.73 2.85 11.32
C TRP A 28 20.61 2.90 12.84
N THR A 29 21.61 3.42 13.51
CA THR A 29 21.55 3.69 14.95
C THR A 29 20.99 5.10 15.22
N ALA A 30 20.51 5.36 16.44
CA ALA A 30 20.12 6.73 16.83
C ALA A 30 21.25 7.77 16.61
N ALA A 31 22.50 7.33 16.64
CA ALA A 31 23.67 8.16 16.34
C ALA A 31 23.74 8.53 14.85
N ASP A 32 23.35 7.60 13.93
CA ASP A 32 23.35 7.85 12.49
C ASP A 32 22.31 8.91 12.12
N TYR A 33 21.14 8.90 12.77
CA TYR A 33 20.10 9.94 12.59
C TYR A 33 20.57 11.29 13.10
N SER A 34 21.21 11.34 14.26
CA SER A 34 21.76 12.56 14.84
C SER A 34 22.85 13.17 13.97
N ALA A 35 23.71 12.34 13.36
CA ALA A 35 24.77 12.78 12.47
C ALA A 35 24.25 13.31 11.12
N SER A 36 23.11 12.83 10.63
CA SER A 36 22.51 13.28 9.36
C SER A 36 21.75 14.60 9.47
N GLY A 37 21.48 15.10 10.67
CA GLY A 37 20.65 16.29 10.91
C GLY A 37 19.18 16.11 10.54
N ILE A 38 18.72 14.87 10.25
CA ILE A 38 17.33 14.55 9.87
C ILE A 38 16.54 14.18 11.13
N ALA A 39 15.55 15.01 11.46
CA ALA A 39 14.63 14.72 12.56
C ALA A 39 13.55 13.73 12.13
N ALA A 40 13.50 12.57 12.80
CA ALA A 40 12.37 11.65 12.67
C ALA A 40 11.09 12.34 13.18
N PRO A 41 9.92 12.06 12.58
CA PRO A 41 8.65 12.55 13.10
C PRO A 41 8.43 12.09 14.55
N THR A 42 8.05 13.03 15.41
CA THR A 42 7.70 12.70 16.79
C THR A 42 6.34 12.05 16.90
N PRO A 43 6.03 11.28 17.97
CA PRO A 43 4.68 10.74 18.17
C PRO A 43 3.58 11.81 18.16
N ARG A 44 3.89 13.03 18.63
CA ARG A 44 2.95 14.16 18.60
C ARG A 44 2.68 14.67 17.17
N GLU A 45 3.67 14.64 16.31
CA GLU A 45 3.50 14.97 14.88
C GLU A 45 2.69 13.90 14.18
N LEU A 46 2.95 12.62 14.45
CA LEU A 46 2.19 11.49 13.89
C LEU A 46 0.73 11.53 14.34
N GLU A 47 0.43 11.85 15.61
CA GLU A 47 -0.94 12.05 16.09
C GLU A 47 -1.66 13.21 15.38
N LYS A 48 -0.94 14.23 14.87
CA LYS A 48 -1.54 15.27 14.02
C LYS A 48 -1.87 14.72 12.64
N LEU A 49 -0.94 13.97 12.02
CA LEU A 49 -1.16 13.35 10.71
C LEU A 49 -2.39 12.44 10.72
N ARG A 50 -2.66 11.75 11.83
CA ARG A 50 -3.85 10.91 12.00
C ARG A 50 -5.17 11.68 11.94
N LYS A 51 -5.14 12.99 12.17
CA LYS A 51 -6.32 13.87 12.10
C LYS A 51 -6.42 14.63 10.78
N GLU A 52 -5.40 14.49 9.90
CA GLU A 52 -5.35 15.15 8.60
C GLU A 52 -5.81 14.19 7.51
N SER A 53 -6.77 14.62 6.70
CA SER A 53 -7.26 13.89 5.52
C SER A 53 -6.63 14.41 4.22
N ASP A 54 -7.33 14.27 3.12
CA ASP A 54 -7.11 14.93 1.83
C ASP A 54 -8.31 15.87 1.56
N PRO A 55 -8.30 17.10 2.10
CA PRO A 55 -9.47 17.97 2.09
C PRO A 55 -9.99 18.28 0.69
N LEU A 56 -9.08 18.49 -0.28
CA LEU A 56 -9.47 18.83 -1.64
C LEU A 56 -10.18 17.66 -2.35
N ALA A 57 -9.67 16.43 -2.15
CA ALA A 57 -10.34 15.26 -2.67
C ALA A 57 -11.67 14.98 -1.94
N ASP A 58 -11.76 15.26 -0.64
CA ASP A 58 -12.99 15.12 0.15
C ASP A 58 -14.08 16.08 -0.39
N GLU A 59 -13.74 17.34 -0.63
CA GLU A 59 -14.66 18.32 -1.19
C GLU A 59 -15.03 17.99 -2.64
N CYS A 60 -14.07 17.52 -3.43
CA CYS A 60 -14.31 17.05 -4.80
C CYS A 60 -15.35 15.92 -4.82
N ILE A 61 -15.18 14.86 -4.03
CA ILE A 61 -16.12 13.74 -4.00
C ILE A 61 -17.50 14.15 -3.50
N ARG A 62 -17.59 15.05 -2.51
CA ARG A 62 -18.89 15.57 -2.05
C ARG A 62 -19.61 16.35 -3.15
N ALA A 63 -18.87 17.12 -3.95
CA ALA A 63 -19.44 17.88 -5.07
C ALA A 63 -19.90 16.99 -6.24
N LEU A 64 -19.20 15.86 -6.46
CA LEU A 64 -19.55 14.93 -7.53
C LEU A 64 -20.80 14.09 -7.22
N ASP A 65 -21.19 13.97 -5.97
CA ASP A 65 -22.33 13.15 -5.49
C ASP A 65 -22.35 11.74 -6.12
N VAL A 66 -21.18 11.10 -6.14
CA VAL A 66 -21.01 9.80 -6.79
C VAL A 66 -21.63 8.68 -5.95
N ARG A 67 -22.40 7.82 -6.60
CA ARG A 67 -22.99 6.62 -6.01
C ARG A 67 -21.98 5.48 -5.94
N PRO A 68 -22.15 4.52 -5.03
CA PRO A 68 -21.37 3.30 -5.00
C PRO A 68 -21.33 2.61 -6.39
N GLY A 69 -20.13 2.21 -6.83
CA GLY A 69 -19.94 1.55 -8.13
C GLY A 69 -19.81 2.49 -9.33
N THR A 70 -19.89 3.81 -9.14
CA THR A 70 -19.62 4.79 -10.20
C THR A 70 -18.09 4.97 -10.37
N ASP A 71 -17.61 5.06 -11.62
CA ASP A 71 -16.24 5.50 -11.89
C ASP A 71 -16.09 6.98 -11.56
N SER A 72 -15.46 7.28 -10.42
CA SER A 72 -15.32 8.64 -9.93
C SER A 72 -14.47 9.52 -10.83
N LEU A 73 -13.49 8.95 -11.54
CA LEU A 73 -12.67 9.69 -12.49
C LEU A 73 -13.51 10.14 -13.68
N LYS A 74 -14.38 9.25 -14.18
CA LYS A 74 -15.31 9.59 -15.26
C LYS A 74 -16.31 10.66 -14.81
N ALA A 75 -16.85 10.53 -13.60
CA ALA A 75 -17.75 11.54 -13.03
C ALA A 75 -17.05 12.90 -12.87
N LEU A 76 -15.78 12.92 -12.49
CA LEU A 76 -14.95 14.11 -12.41
C LEU A 76 -14.75 14.76 -13.78
N ASP A 77 -14.39 13.98 -14.80
CA ASP A 77 -14.23 14.46 -16.18
C ASP A 77 -15.53 15.07 -16.72
N GLU A 78 -16.66 14.41 -16.49
CA GLU A 78 -17.99 14.90 -16.88
C GLU A 78 -18.36 16.20 -16.15
N TYR A 79 -18.03 16.31 -14.84
CA TYR A 79 -18.31 17.50 -14.04
C TYR A 79 -17.47 18.69 -14.51
N VAL A 80 -16.19 18.52 -14.69
CA VAL A 80 -15.25 19.59 -15.10
C VAL A 80 -15.52 20.06 -16.53
N SER A 81 -16.10 19.21 -17.38
CA SER A 81 -16.49 19.54 -18.76
C SER A 81 -17.74 20.43 -18.85
N ARG A 82 -18.51 20.60 -17.77
CA ARG A 82 -19.69 21.51 -17.74
C ARG A 82 -19.24 22.96 -17.72
N PRO A 83 -20.08 23.88 -18.19
CA PRO A 83 -19.88 25.34 -18.01
C PRO A 83 -19.67 25.68 -16.54
N VAL A 84 -18.81 26.65 -16.23
CA VAL A 84 -18.47 27.01 -14.82
C VAL A 84 -19.72 27.46 -14.07
N GLU A 85 -20.65 28.10 -14.73
CA GLU A 85 -21.92 28.59 -14.18
C GLU A 85 -22.85 27.45 -13.71
N GLU A 86 -22.67 26.23 -14.24
CA GLU A 86 -23.45 25.06 -13.91
C GLU A 86 -22.76 24.19 -12.81
N GLN A 87 -21.56 24.57 -12.39
CA GLN A 87 -20.80 23.83 -11.38
C GLN A 87 -21.14 24.34 -9.98
N ALA A 88 -21.68 23.45 -9.14
CA ALA A 88 -22.07 23.77 -7.77
C ALA A 88 -20.86 24.03 -6.83
N SER A 89 -19.68 23.59 -7.20
CA SER A 89 -18.43 23.73 -6.41
C SER A 89 -17.23 23.88 -7.33
N ALA A 90 -16.23 24.66 -6.91
CA ALA A 90 -14.93 24.79 -7.58
C ALA A 90 -14.00 23.59 -7.30
N ALA A 91 -14.22 22.84 -6.22
CA ALA A 91 -13.31 21.80 -5.76
C ALA A 91 -12.96 20.71 -6.79
N PRO A 92 -13.89 20.20 -7.65
CA PRO A 92 -13.51 19.25 -8.69
C PRO A 92 -12.55 19.84 -9.73
N ARG A 93 -12.69 21.13 -10.06
CA ARG A 93 -11.79 21.83 -11.00
C ARG A 93 -10.42 22.06 -10.36
N GLU A 94 -10.38 22.52 -9.13
CA GLU A 94 -9.14 22.71 -8.36
C GLU A 94 -8.40 21.39 -8.18
N PHE A 95 -9.14 20.29 -7.90
CA PHE A 95 -8.58 18.96 -7.84
C PHE A 95 -7.96 18.55 -9.19
N MET A 96 -8.68 18.72 -10.30
CA MET A 96 -8.17 18.41 -11.63
C MET A 96 -6.93 19.25 -11.96
N GLU A 97 -6.93 20.54 -11.64
CA GLU A 97 -5.77 21.42 -11.84
C GLU A 97 -4.56 20.94 -11.01
N GLN A 98 -4.77 20.61 -9.74
CA GLN A 98 -3.71 20.08 -8.88
C GLN A 98 -3.07 18.80 -9.46
N VAL A 99 -3.87 17.84 -9.92
CA VAL A 99 -3.36 16.53 -10.35
C VAL A 99 -2.84 16.53 -11.80
N THR A 100 -3.17 17.55 -12.60
CA THR A 100 -2.62 17.71 -13.94
C THR A 100 -1.39 18.60 -13.97
N THR A 101 -1.17 19.41 -12.93
CA THR A 101 0.01 20.25 -12.80
C THR A 101 1.18 19.44 -12.25
N ILE A 102 2.20 19.24 -13.08
CA ILE A 102 3.43 18.57 -12.65
C ILE A 102 4.27 19.51 -11.78
N PRO A 103 4.56 19.18 -10.52
CA PRO A 103 5.37 20.03 -9.65
C PRO A 103 6.77 20.28 -10.23
N ILE A 104 7.30 21.48 -10.04
CA ILE A 104 8.61 21.90 -10.58
C ILE A 104 9.79 21.04 -10.09
N TRP A 105 9.64 20.37 -8.96
CA TRP A 105 10.68 19.50 -8.41
C TRP A 105 10.69 18.09 -9.02
N VAL A 106 9.70 17.72 -9.84
CA VAL A 106 9.64 16.43 -10.52
C VAL A 106 10.63 16.41 -11.67
N ASP A 107 11.56 15.47 -11.61
CA ASP A 107 12.52 15.20 -12.68
C ASP A 107 12.03 13.96 -13.48
N PRO A 108 11.60 14.13 -14.73
CA PRO A 108 11.08 13.03 -15.55
C PRO A 108 12.08 11.89 -15.76
N GLU A 109 13.37 12.21 -15.81
CA GLU A 109 14.42 11.20 -15.98
C GLU A 109 14.57 10.36 -14.71
N LEU A 110 14.51 10.97 -13.52
CA LEU A 110 14.51 10.24 -12.25
C LEU A 110 13.24 9.40 -12.09
N VAL A 111 12.08 9.89 -12.56
CA VAL A 111 10.84 9.09 -12.57
C VAL A 111 11.01 7.84 -13.43
N LYS A 112 11.52 7.98 -14.66
CA LYS A 112 11.80 6.85 -15.55
C LYS A 112 12.80 5.88 -14.92
N GLN A 113 13.92 6.38 -14.39
CA GLN A 113 14.91 5.54 -13.71
C GLN A 113 14.31 4.79 -12.51
N GLY A 114 13.40 5.42 -11.75
CA GLY A 114 12.68 4.77 -10.66
C GLY A 114 11.81 3.60 -11.13
N GLN A 115 11.14 3.74 -12.27
CA GLN A 115 10.41 2.66 -12.94
C GLN A 115 11.34 1.54 -13.40
N ASP A 116 12.48 1.88 -14.01
CA ASP A 116 13.49 0.90 -14.45
C ASP A 116 14.05 0.10 -13.24
N VAL A 117 14.27 0.77 -12.11
CA VAL A 117 14.68 0.13 -10.83
C VAL A 117 13.63 -0.86 -10.34
N PHE A 118 12.34 -0.49 -10.37
CA PHE A 118 11.28 -1.42 -10.00
C PHE A 118 11.34 -2.70 -10.85
N TRP A 119 11.42 -2.58 -12.16
CA TRP A 119 11.46 -3.74 -13.04
C TRP A 119 12.75 -4.55 -12.90
N LYS A 120 13.87 -3.89 -12.61
CA LYS A 120 15.13 -4.57 -12.30
C LYS A 120 15.01 -5.55 -11.14
N TYR A 121 14.27 -5.18 -10.10
CA TYR A 121 14.15 -5.94 -8.86
C TYR A 121 12.77 -6.58 -8.66
N VAL A 122 11.88 -6.56 -9.66
CA VAL A 122 10.45 -6.86 -9.53
C VAL A 122 10.14 -8.15 -8.78
N LEU A 123 10.86 -9.25 -9.03
CA LEU A 123 10.61 -10.53 -8.34
C LEU A 123 10.91 -10.45 -6.85
N LEU A 124 12.00 -9.78 -6.45
CA LEU A 124 12.31 -9.54 -5.05
C LEU A 124 11.33 -8.53 -4.44
N ILE A 125 10.92 -7.52 -5.18
CA ILE A 125 9.89 -6.57 -4.76
C ILE A 125 8.57 -7.29 -4.49
N CYS A 126 8.15 -8.23 -5.34
CA CYS A 126 6.95 -9.03 -5.11
C CYS A 126 7.06 -9.84 -3.79
N ILE A 127 8.21 -10.45 -3.53
CA ILE A 127 8.47 -11.17 -2.26
C ILE A 127 8.38 -10.19 -1.09
N ILE A 128 9.03 -9.04 -1.19
CA ILE A 128 9.05 -8.05 -0.11
C ILE A 128 7.65 -7.49 0.16
N LEU A 129 6.91 -7.13 -0.87
CA LEU A 129 5.54 -6.63 -0.72
C LEU A 129 4.63 -7.67 -0.06
N THR A 130 4.73 -8.95 -0.48
CA THR A 130 3.88 -10.03 0.04
C THR A 130 4.28 -10.47 1.44
N ASP A 131 5.59 -10.64 1.68
CA ASP A 131 6.09 -11.35 2.87
C ASP A 131 6.71 -10.41 3.93
N TYR A 132 6.80 -9.11 3.64
CA TYR A 132 7.25 -8.09 4.58
C TYR A 132 6.26 -6.93 4.69
N SER A 133 6.04 -6.18 3.60
CA SER A 133 5.26 -4.93 3.63
C SER A 133 3.80 -5.14 4.03
N LEU A 134 3.10 -6.10 3.40
CA LEU A 134 1.72 -6.40 3.78
C LEU A 134 1.59 -6.92 5.22
N PRO A 135 2.40 -7.89 5.70
CA PRO A 135 2.34 -8.32 7.10
C PRO A 135 2.64 -7.21 8.11
N ILE A 136 3.57 -6.29 7.82
CA ILE A 136 3.86 -5.12 8.66
C ILE A 136 2.67 -4.15 8.64
N GLY A 137 2.11 -3.86 7.46
CA GLY A 137 0.91 -3.03 7.33
C GLY A 137 -0.28 -3.61 8.10
N PHE A 138 -0.49 -4.93 8.05
CA PHE A 138 -1.53 -5.60 8.82
C PHE A 138 -1.23 -5.67 10.33
N ALA A 139 0.03 -5.61 10.72
CA ALA A 139 0.41 -5.49 12.13
C ALA A 139 0.04 -4.12 12.73
N ALA A 140 -0.36 -3.15 11.92
CA ALA A 140 -0.95 -1.89 12.36
C ALA A 140 -2.47 -2.07 12.56
N ALA A 141 -2.92 -2.41 13.77
CA ALA A 141 -4.32 -2.73 14.07
C ALA A 141 -5.31 -1.63 13.64
N ARG A 142 -4.91 -0.36 13.72
CA ARG A 142 -5.73 0.77 13.26
C ARG A 142 -6.01 0.73 11.75
N MET A 143 -5.04 0.30 10.96
CA MET A 143 -5.22 0.11 9.51
C MET A 143 -6.12 -1.09 9.22
N THR A 144 -6.00 -2.18 9.99
CA THR A 144 -6.89 -3.35 9.84
C THR A 144 -8.32 -3.06 10.26
N ASP A 145 -8.56 -2.12 11.18
CA ASP A 145 -9.91 -1.64 11.50
C ASP A 145 -10.58 -0.99 10.28
N ILE A 146 -9.85 -0.15 9.52
CA ILE A 146 -10.34 0.43 8.26
C ILE A 146 -10.62 -0.67 7.21
N LEU A 147 -9.70 -1.63 7.07
CA LEU A 147 -9.86 -2.76 6.15
C LEU A 147 -11.06 -3.63 6.52
N SER A 148 -11.32 -3.83 7.81
CA SER A 148 -12.46 -4.58 8.33
C SER A 148 -13.79 -3.89 8.01
N CYS A 149 -13.86 -2.56 8.05
CA CYS A 149 -15.04 -1.79 7.63
C CYS A 149 -15.39 -2.01 6.15
N THR A 150 -14.43 -2.43 5.33
CA THR A 150 -14.62 -2.67 3.88
C THR A 150 -14.87 -4.12 3.53
N ASN A 151 -14.79 -5.06 4.48
CA ASN A 151 -14.90 -6.51 4.31
C ASN A 151 -13.94 -7.16 3.28
N TYR A 152 -12.96 -6.42 2.75
CA TYR A 152 -12.10 -6.90 1.68
C TYR A 152 -11.13 -7.98 2.09
N PHE A 153 -10.50 -7.82 3.25
CA PHE A 153 -9.52 -8.75 3.77
C PHE A 153 -10.12 -9.78 4.74
N SER A 154 -11.44 -9.79 4.87
CA SER A 154 -12.17 -10.74 5.73
C SER A 154 -12.21 -12.16 5.16
N SER A 155 -11.88 -12.36 3.89
CA SER A 155 -11.86 -13.66 3.23
C SER A 155 -10.65 -13.83 2.32
N VAL A 156 -10.24 -15.08 2.10
CA VAL A 156 -9.14 -15.43 1.18
C VAL A 156 -9.40 -14.90 -0.24
N LYS A 157 -10.64 -15.04 -0.75
CA LYS A 157 -11.03 -14.55 -2.08
C LYS A 157 -10.93 -13.03 -2.18
N GLY A 158 -11.46 -12.30 -1.21
CA GLY A 158 -11.38 -10.83 -1.16
C GLY A 158 -9.93 -10.34 -1.06
N THR A 159 -9.13 -11.01 -0.23
CA THR A 159 -7.69 -10.70 -0.09
C THR A 159 -6.94 -10.92 -1.39
N PHE A 160 -7.14 -12.04 -2.08
CA PHE A 160 -6.55 -12.31 -3.39
C PHE A 160 -6.88 -11.20 -4.38
N GLN A 161 -8.15 -10.82 -4.44
CA GLN A 161 -8.62 -9.75 -5.32
C GLN A 161 -7.92 -8.43 -5.04
N ARG A 162 -7.78 -8.04 -3.76
CA ARG A 162 -7.12 -6.79 -3.39
C ARG A 162 -5.62 -6.77 -3.71
N VAL A 163 -4.92 -7.86 -3.43
CA VAL A 163 -3.50 -8.00 -3.81
C VAL A 163 -3.35 -7.88 -5.32
N PHE A 164 -4.26 -8.49 -6.06
CA PHE A 164 -4.25 -8.43 -7.51
C PHE A 164 -4.50 -7.01 -8.04
N GLU A 165 -5.49 -6.29 -7.51
CA GLU A 165 -5.77 -4.90 -7.88
C GLU A 165 -4.57 -3.99 -7.58
N THR A 166 -3.88 -4.21 -6.45
CA THR A 166 -2.64 -3.50 -6.13
C THR A 166 -1.53 -3.84 -7.13
N THR A 167 -1.41 -5.11 -7.54
CA THR A 167 -0.43 -5.53 -8.56
C THR A 167 -0.73 -4.87 -9.91
N LYS A 168 -2.01 -4.77 -10.30
CA LYS A 168 -2.42 -4.06 -11.52
C LYS A 168 -2.09 -2.57 -11.44
N PHE A 169 -2.39 -1.93 -10.31
CA PHE A 169 -2.01 -0.54 -10.06
C PHE A 169 -0.50 -0.33 -10.20
N LEU A 170 0.32 -1.20 -9.58
CA LEU A 170 1.79 -1.13 -9.71
C LEU A 170 2.23 -1.31 -11.17
N SER A 171 1.65 -2.27 -11.89
CA SER A 171 1.94 -2.46 -13.32
C SER A 171 1.62 -1.21 -14.13
N ASP A 172 0.49 -0.55 -13.88
CA ASP A 172 0.08 0.66 -14.59
C ASP A 172 1.04 1.83 -14.34
N ILE A 173 1.41 2.11 -13.08
CA ILE A 173 2.31 3.23 -12.75
C ILE A 173 3.76 2.99 -13.17
N MET A 174 4.15 1.72 -13.34
CA MET A 174 5.50 1.31 -13.76
C MET A 174 5.62 1.06 -15.26
N ASN A 175 4.57 1.34 -16.05
CA ASN A 175 4.51 1.04 -17.49
C ASN A 175 5.23 2.09 -18.37
N GLY A 176 6.40 2.52 -17.93
CA GLY A 176 7.25 3.46 -18.68
C GLY A 176 6.88 4.95 -18.47
N PRO A 177 7.62 5.87 -19.09
CA PRO A 177 7.54 7.30 -18.82
C PRO A 177 6.18 7.90 -19.14
N GLU A 178 5.50 7.41 -20.17
CA GLU A 178 4.17 7.89 -20.59
C GLU A 178 3.05 7.49 -19.61
N ALA A 179 3.32 6.51 -18.75
CA ALA A 179 2.30 5.99 -17.83
C ALA A 179 1.75 7.05 -16.86
N LEU A 180 2.57 8.02 -16.47
CA LEU A 180 2.19 9.07 -15.53
C LEU A 180 1.86 10.41 -16.21
N THR A 181 1.73 10.43 -17.55
CA THR A 181 1.29 11.62 -18.29
C THR A 181 -0.12 12.00 -17.85
N PRO A 182 -0.36 13.24 -17.39
CA PRO A 182 -1.68 13.68 -16.96
C PRO A 182 -2.76 13.43 -18.02
N LEU A 183 -3.94 13.04 -17.57
CA LEU A 183 -5.15 12.75 -18.36
C LEU A 183 -5.06 11.52 -19.28
N THR A 184 -3.90 11.20 -19.82
CA THR A 184 -3.75 10.16 -20.86
C THR A 184 -3.11 8.88 -20.33
N GLY A 185 -2.13 8.99 -19.44
CA GLY A 185 -1.36 7.86 -18.94
C GLY A 185 -2.20 6.85 -18.14
N CYS A 186 -1.95 5.56 -18.36
CA CYS A 186 -2.66 4.49 -17.64
C CYS A 186 -2.37 4.53 -16.13
N GLY A 187 -1.12 4.77 -15.73
CA GLY A 187 -0.71 4.89 -14.34
C GLY A 187 -1.28 6.13 -13.67
N TRP A 188 -1.34 7.26 -14.39
CA TRP A 188 -2.01 8.47 -13.88
C TRP A 188 -3.50 8.19 -13.61
N LYS A 189 -4.22 7.61 -14.57
CA LYS A 189 -5.65 7.25 -14.41
C LYS A 189 -5.88 6.29 -13.26
N SER A 190 -5.04 5.25 -13.14
CA SER A 190 -5.10 4.31 -12.02
C SER A 190 -4.86 5.01 -10.69
N THR A 191 -3.90 5.94 -10.62
CA THR A 191 -3.59 6.70 -9.40
C THR A 191 -4.76 7.61 -9.00
N MET A 192 -5.38 8.28 -9.96
CA MET A 192 -6.55 9.12 -9.68
C MET A 192 -7.73 8.29 -9.16
N ARG A 193 -8.01 7.14 -9.77
CA ARG A 193 -9.04 6.22 -9.28
C ARG A 193 -8.77 5.76 -7.85
N VAL A 194 -7.52 5.42 -7.52
CA VAL A 194 -7.12 5.03 -6.16
C VAL A 194 -7.32 6.18 -5.17
N ARG A 195 -6.86 7.40 -5.49
CA ARG A 195 -7.02 8.57 -4.62
C ARG A 195 -8.50 8.89 -4.36
N LEU A 196 -9.33 8.90 -5.41
CA LEU A 196 -10.76 9.13 -5.30
C LEU A 196 -11.48 7.99 -4.55
N LEU A 197 -11.04 6.74 -4.73
CA LEU A 197 -11.55 5.59 -3.97
C LEU A 197 -11.23 5.72 -2.46
N HIS A 198 -9.99 6.08 -2.12
CA HIS A 198 -9.60 6.31 -0.72
C HIS A 198 -10.51 7.38 -0.08
N THR A 199 -10.80 8.44 -0.82
CA THR A 199 -11.71 9.49 -0.39
C THR A 199 -13.14 9.00 -0.19
N GLN A 200 -13.69 8.23 -1.13
CA GLN A 200 -15.03 7.65 -1.00
C GLN A 200 -15.14 6.73 0.22
N VAL A 201 -14.15 5.86 0.41
CA VAL A 201 -14.10 4.96 1.58
C VAL A 201 -14.04 5.77 2.87
N ARG A 202 -13.17 6.77 2.95
CA ARG A 202 -13.06 7.67 4.11
C ARG A 202 -14.38 8.34 4.45
N LEU A 203 -14.99 9.00 3.47
CA LEU A 203 -16.24 9.73 3.68
C LEU A 203 -17.39 8.79 4.11
N ARG A 204 -17.42 7.58 3.56
CA ARG A 204 -18.43 6.58 3.92
C ARG A 204 -18.23 6.07 5.34
N ILE A 205 -17.00 5.73 5.74
CA ILE A 205 -16.72 5.29 7.12
C ILE A 205 -17.10 6.42 8.10
N LEU A 206 -16.77 7.68 7.80
CA LEU A 206 -17.13 8.81 8.63
C LEU A 206 -18.65 8.97 8.77
N ALA A 207 -19.39 8.87 7.66
CA ALA A 207 -20.86 8.97 7.68
C ALA A 207 -21.53 7.81 8.44
N GLU A 208 -20.97 6.60 8.39
CA GLU A 208 -21.47 5.48 9.21
C GLU A 208 -21.07 5.61 10.67
N ALA A 209 -19.85 6.11 10.97
CA ALA A 209 -19.40 6.35 12.34
C ALA A 209 -20.22 7.41 13.09
N GLU A 210 -20.77 8.42 12.39
CA GLU A 210 -21.70 9.39 12.95
C GLU A 210 -22.99 8.73 13.47
N LYS A 211 -23.49 7.72 12.74
CA LYS A 211 -24.73 6.99 13.11
C LYS A 211 -24.43 5.86 14.11
N ARG A 212 -23.29 5.23 13.97
CA ARG A 212 -22.88 4.03 14.71
C ARG A 212 -21.42 4.15 15.15
N PRO A 213 -21.13 4.87 16.25
CA PRO A 213 -19.76 5.05 16.75
C PRO A 213 -19.06 3.75 17.16
N ASP A 214 -19.80 2.65 17.34
CA ASP A 214 -19.29 1.33 17.63
C ASP A 214 -18.57 0.67 16.43
N ILE A 215 -18.88 1.08 15.21
CA ILE A 215 -18.23 0.57 13.99
C ILE A 215 -16.82 1.14 13.83
N TYR A 216 -16.68 2.46 14.02
CA TYR A 216 -15.40 3.15 13.90
C TYR A 216 -15.36 4.35 14.85
N ASN A 217 -14.42 4.34 15.78
CA ASN A 217 -14.23 5.43 16.75
C ASN A 217 -13.21 6.45 16.20
N VAL A 218 -13.69 7.53 15.61
CA VAL A 218 -12.85 8.59 15.02
C VAL A 218 -11.95 9.27 16.06
N GLU A 219 -12.39 9.43 17.31
CA GLU A 219 -11.57 10.05 18.36
C GLU A 219 -10.37 9.20 18.73
N GLU A 220 -10.54 7.88 18.79
CA GLU A 220 -9.49 6.92 19.13
C GLU A 220 -8.61 6.57 17.92
N LEU A 221 -9.21 6.31 16.75
CA LEU A 221 -8.54 5.78 15.58
C LEU A 221 -8.05 6.88 14.61
N GLY A 222 -8.56 8.10 14.75
CA GLY A 222 -8.30 9.20 13.83
C GLY A 222 -9.21 9.18 12.60
N VAL A 223 -8.93 10.03 11.62
CA VAL A 223 -9.64 10.05 10.34
C VAL A 223 -9.27 8.80 9.54
N PRO A 224 -10.23 8.05 8.97
CA PRO A 224 -9.89 6.88 8.13
C PRO A 224 -9.03 7.29 6.93
N ILE A 225 -8.01 6.50 6.60
CA ILE A 225 -7.09 6.75 5.48
C ILE A 225 -6.51 8.17 5.57
N ASN A 226 -5.96 8.49 6.73
CA ASN A 226 -5.35 9.77 7.05
C ASN A 226 -3.93 9.91 6.47
N GLN A 227 -3.29 11.07 6.71
CA GLN A 227 -1.94 11.34 6.19
C GLN A 227 -0.86 10.40 6.79
N GLU A 228 -1.02 9.91 8.03
CA GLU A 228 -0.10 8.93 8.61
C GLU A 228 -0.23 7.58 7.93
N ASP A 229 -1.45 7.06 7.74
CA ASP A 229 -1.72 5.79 7.07
C ASP A 229 -1.17 5.81 5.64
N MET A 230 -1.42 6.90 4.92
CA MET A 230 -0.96 7.09 3.54
C MET A 230 0.57 7.17 3.45
N LEU A 231 1.20 7.92 4.35
CA LEU A 231 2.66 8.07 4.40
C LEU A 231 3.34 6.74 4.80
N GLY A 232 2.77 6.02 5.77
CA GLY A 232 3.22 4.69 6.16
C GLY A 232 3.14 3.70 5.02
N THR A 233 2.01 3.67 4.31
CA THR A 233 1.84 2.84 3.11
C THR A 233 2.86 3.22 2.03
N LEU A 234 3.12 4.50 1.80
CA LEU A 234 4.14 4.96 0.86
C LEU A 234 5.55 4.48 1.26
N CYS A 235 5.86 4.44 2.55
CA CYS A 235 7.12 3.89 3.06
C CYS A 235 7.26 2.39 2.76
N GLU A 236 6.16 1.62 2.83
CA GLU A 236 6.16 0.19 2.51
C GLU A 236 6.46 -0.10 1.04
N PHE A 237 6.07 0.79 0.12
CA PHE A 237 6.39 0.68 -1.30
C PHE A 237 7.76 1.27 -1.66
N SER A 238 8.34 2.09 -0.83
CA SER A 238 9.59 2.82 -1.11
C SER A 238 10.77 2.34 -0.26
N ILE A 239 10.95 2.91 0.90
CA ILE A 239 12.13 2.65 1.74
C ILE A 239 12.16 1.23 2.31
N ALA A 240 11.03 0.61 2.58
CA ALA A 240 10.96 -0.78 3.02
C ALA A 240 11.58 -1.72 1.99
N ILE A 241 11.30 -1.50 0.69
CA ILE A 241 11.90 -2.26 -0.40
C ILE A 241 13.43 -2.13 -0.38
N ILE A 242 13.97 -0.91 -0.30
CA ILE A 242 15.41 -0.65 -0.26
C ILE A 242 16.04 -1.35 0.96
N SER A 243 15.45 -1.20 2.13
CA SER A 243 15.95 -1.74 3.39
C SER A 243 15.94 -3.28 3.40
N VAL A 244 14.88 -3.89 2.89
CA VAL A 244 14.76 -5.35 2.85
C VAL A 244 15.66 -5.97 1.77
N LEU A 245 15.81 -5.33 0.60
CA LEU A 245 16.80 -5.74 -0.40
C LEU A 245 18.21 -5.76 0.22
N LYS A 246 18.57 -4.73 0.97
CA LYS A 246 19.86 -4.66 1.67
C LYS A 246 20.02 -5.81 2.69
N LYS A 247 18.96 -6.19 3.42
CA LYS A 247 18.96 -7.38 4.30
C LYS A 247 19.11 -8.70 3.55
N MET A 248 18.64 -8.76 2.30
CA MET A 248 18.83 -9.89 1.40
C MET A 248 20.21 -9.88 0.73
N ASP A 249 21.12 -8.98 1.14
CA ASP A 249 22.43 -8.75 0.54
C ASP A 249 22.35 -8.37 -0.95
N VAL A 250 21.31 -7.60 -1.30
CA VAL A 250 21.10 -7.00 -2.61
C VAL A 250 21.18 -5.49 -2.45
N HIS A 251 22.26 -4.90 -2.99
CA HIS A 251 22.55 -3.48 -2.82
C HIS A 251 22.18 -2.69 -4.07
N MET A 252 21.32 -1.71 -3.88
CA MET A 252 21.03 -0.69 -4.90
C MET A 252 22.16 0.36 -4.87
N SER A 253 22.51 0.88 -6.03
CA SER A 253 23.41 2.03 -6.11
C SER A 253 22.73 3.30 -5.56
N THR A 254 23.54 4.29 -5.15
CA THR A 254 23.02 5.58 -4.68
C THR A 254 22.13 6.27 -5.72
N ALA A 255 22.45 6.11 -7.02
CA ALA A 255 21.63 6.65 -8.10
C ALA A 255 20.27 5.94 -8.18
N GLU A 256 20.24 4.62 -8.06
CA GLU A 256 18.99 3.82 -8.03
C GLU A 256 18.12 4.18 -6.83
N ILE A 257 18.72 4.31 -5.63
CA ILE A 257 18.00 4.72 -4.42
C ILE A 257 17.38 6.10 -4.62
N LYS A 258 18.16 7.07 -5.12
CA LYS A 258 17.69 8.43 -5.40
C LYS A 258 16.51 8.41 -6.39
N ALA A 259 16.63 7.70 -7.49
CA ALA A 259 15.59 7.62 -8.51
C ALA A 259 14.32 6.94 -7.98
N TYR A 260 14.46 5.86 -7.23
CA TYR A 260 13.34 5.12 -6.66
C TYR A 260 12.58 5.92 -5.60
N LEU A 261 13.28 6.62 -4.70
CA LEU A 261 12.66 7.51 -3.72
C LEU A 261 12.02 8.73 -4.38
N HIS A 262 12.62 9.28 -5.45
CA HIS A 262 12.04 10.38 -6.21
C HIS A 262 10.72 9.98 -6.88
N PHE A 263 10.67 8.78 -7.50
CA PHE A 263 9.46 8.21 -8.08
C PHE A 263 8.35 8.11 -7.02
N TRP A 264 8.64 7.52 -5.85
CA TRP A 264 7.63 7.35 -4.80
C TRP A 264 7.22 8.67 -4.15
N ARG A 265 8.10 9.67 -4.06
CA ARG A 265 7.69 11.03 -3.67
C ARG A 265 6.66 11.60 -4.65
N PHE A 266 6.87 11.43 -5.95
CA PHE A 266 5.90 11.90 -6.96
C PHE A 266 4.58 11.11 -6.85
N MET A 267 4.63 9.82 -6.63
CA MET A 267 3.44 9.02 -6.37
C MET A 267 2.68 9.48 -5.12
N GLY A 268 3.39 9.80 -4.04
CA GLY A 268 2.80 10.36 -2.83
C GLY A 268 2.04 11.67 -3.10
N HIS A 269 2.63 12.58 -3.89
CA HIS A 269 1.96 13.80 -4.33
C HIS A 269 0.66 13.49 -5.11
N LEU A 270 0.72 12.60 -6.09
CA LEU A 270 -0.46 12.23 -6.89
C LEU A 270 -1.55 11.53 -6.05
N LEU A 271 -1.17 10.80 -5.01
CA LEU A 271 -2.08 10.13 -4.08
C LEU A 271 -2.64 11.04 -2.97
N GLY A 272 -2.27 12.33 -2.95
CA GLY A 272 -2.80 13.32 -2.01
C GLY A 272 -2.09 13.36 -0.66
N ILE A 273 -0.87 12.84 -0.57
CA ILE A 273 -0.01 13.06 0.61
C ILE A 273 0.61 14.45 0.50
N ASP A 274 0.51 15.24 1.57
CA ASP A 274 1.09 16.58 1.60
C ASP A 274 2.62 16.51 1.40
N ASP A 275 3.13 17.29 0.44
CA ASP A 275 4.57 17.27 0.11
C ASP A 275 5.47 17.66 1.28
N LYS A 276 4.95 18.40 2.28
CA LYS A 276 5.72 18.69 3.52
C LYS A 276 6.18 17.41 4.23
N TYR A 277 5.47 16.29 4.04
CA TYR A 277 5.83 14.96 4.56
C TYR A 277 6.65 14.17 3.55
N CYS A 278 6.21 14.10 2.29
CA CYS A 278 6.88 13.36 1.22
C CYS A 278 8.32 13.83 0.98
N ARG A 279 8.61 15.13 1.12
CA ARG A 279 9.98 15.66 0.96
C ARG A 279 10.99 15.13 1.99
N LYS A 280 10.54 14.53 3.08
CA LYS A 280 11.42 13.84 4.04
C LYS A 280 11.91 12.48 3.49
N LEU A 281 11.26 11.96 2.45
CA LEU A 281 11.58 10.66 1.83
C LEU A 281 12.61 10.75 0.70
N ILE A 282 13.21 11.92 0.44
CA ILE A 282 14.13 12.11 -0.70
C ILE A 282 15.53 11.50 -0.50
N THR A 283 15.87 11.12 0.73
CA THR A 283 17.12 10.44 1.07
C THR A 283 16.82 9.12 1.80
N GLU A 284 17.72 8.14 1.67
CA GLU A 284 17.60 6.86 2.38
C GLU A 284 17.45 7.08 3.89
N ALA A 285 18.31 7.93 4.48
CA ALA A 285 18.28 8.22 5.91
C ALA A 285 16.96 8.87 6.36
N GLY A 286 16.48 9.87 5.62
CA GLY A 286 15.22 10.54 5.93
C GLY A 286 14.03 9.62 5.80
N ALA A 287 13.97 8.83 4.73
CA ALA A 287 12.91 7.87 4.51
C ALA A 287 12.89 6.78 5.59
N THR A 288 14.07 6.27 6.00
CA THR A 288 14.18 5.31 7.10
C THR A 288 13.70 5.92 8.41
N ALA A 289 14.11 7.14 8.74
CA ALA A 289 13.67 7.82 9.97
C ALA A 289 12.14 8.01 10.04
N VAL A 290 11.50 8.32 8.91
CA VAL A 290 10.04 8.43 8.81
C VAL A 290 9.39 7.06 8.98
N ALA A 291 9.85 6.03 8.26
CA ALA A 291 9.30 4.68 8.34
C ALA A 291 9.41 4.10 9.77
N ASP A 292 10.57 4.26 10.43
CA ASP A 292 10.80 3.82 11.80
C ASP A 292 9.84 4.48 12.78
N SER A 293 9.66 5.79 12.67
CA SER A 293 8.74 6.51 13.54
C SER A 293 7.31 6.03 13.36
N ILE A 294 6.86 5.84 12.12
CA ILE A 294 5.51 5.35 11.80
C ILE A 294 5.34 3.91 12.31
N HIS A 295 6.29 3.01 12.03
CA HIS A 295 6.23 1.63 12.51
C HIS A 295 6.16 1.56 14.04
N ASN A 296 6.97 2.33 14.74
CA ASN A 296 6.95 2.38 16.21
C ASN A 296 5.63 2.95 16.76
N HIS A 297 4.92 3.77 15.99
CA HIS A 297 3.66 4.37 16.38
C HIS A 297 2.44 3.49 16.05
N LEU A 298 2.48 2.76 14.91
CA LEU A 298 1.33 2.03 14.38
C LEU A 298 1.36 0.52 14.66
N VAL A 299 2.55 -0.12 14.73
CA VAL A 299 2.64 -1.58 14.83
C VAL A 299 2.25 -2.06 16.22
N ASP A 300 1.02 -2.53 16.35
CA ASP A 300 0.43 -3.13 17.56
C ASP A 300 -0.63 -4.17 17.14
N PRO A 301 -0.20 -5.36 16.65
CA PRO A 301 -1.10 -6.32 16.02
C PRO A 301 -2.09 -6.94 17.01
N ASP A 302 -3.32 -7.11 16.53
CA ASP A 302 -4.43 -7.73 17.23
C ASP A 302 -4.94 -9.00 16.51
N ALA A 303 -6.10 -9.51 16.94
CA ALA A 303 -6.71 -10.70 16.33
C ALA A 303 -7.15 -10.46 14.87
N ALA A 304 -7.58 -9.24 14.51
CA ALA A 304 -7.94 -8.90 13.13
C ALA A 304 -6.68 -8.85 12.25
N SER A 305 -5.58 -8.33 12.77
CA SER A 305 -4.25 -8.35 12.14
C SER A 305 -3.80 -9.80 11.82
N ALA A 306 -3.97 -10.71 12.78
CA ALA A 306 -3.63 -12.12 12.61
C ALA A 306 -4.49 -12.79 11.52
N LEU A 307 -5.82 -12.57 11.54
CA LEU A 307 -6.74 -13.12 10.55
C LEU A 307 -6.43 -12.60 9.14
N THR A 308 -6.20 -11.30 9.02
CA THR A 308 -5.88 -10.65 7.73
C THR A 308 -4.57 -11.20 7.14
N THR A 309 -3.54 -11.39 8.00
CA THR A 309 -2.27 -11.98 7.58
C THR A 309 -2.42 -13.45 7.18
N HIS A 310 -3.23 -14.22 7.90
CA HIS A 310 -3.54 -15.60 7.52
C HIS A 310 -4.23 -15.67 6.16
N ASN A 311 -5.27 -14.85 5.94
CA ASN A 311 -5.98 -14.77 4.66
C ASN A 311 -5.04 -14.36 3.52
N LEU A 312 -4.05 -13.50 3.77
CA LEU A 312 -3.03 -13.15 2.78
C LEU A 312 -2.24 -14.37 2.33
N PHE A 313 -1.68 -15.14 3.26
CA PHE A 313 -0.83 -16.27 2.89
C PHE A 313 -1.61 -17.41 2.24
N GLU A 314 -2.85 -17.64 2.64
CA GLU A 314 -3.74 -18.58 1.96
C GLU A 314 -4.11 -18.08 0.56
N ALA A 315 -4.36 -16.79 0.38
CA ALA A 315 -4.64 -16.19 -0.92
C ALA A 315 -3.44 -16.26 -1.87
N MET A 316 -2.24 -16.08 -1.35
CA MET A 316 -1.00 -16.08 -2.14
C MET A 316 -0.44 -17.49 -2.36
N ALA A 317 -0.92 -18.49 -1.61
CA ALA A 317 -0.47 -19.87 -1.75
C ALA A 317 -0.67 -20.36 -3.18
N PHE A 318 0.42 -20.87 -3.79
CA PHE A 318 0.46 -21.34 -5.18
C PHE A 318 0.02 -20.30 -6.23
N SER A 319 0.06 -19.01 -5.87
CA SER A 319 -0.27 -17.91 -6.77
C SER A 319 0.96 -17.39 -7.54
N PRO A 320 0.78 -16.93 -8.79
CA PRO A 320 1.87 -16.32 -9.53
C PRO A 320 2.40 -15.05 -8.83
N PRO A 321 3.64 -14.65 -9.09
CA PRO A 321 4.64 -15.33 -9.94
C PRO A 321 5.42 -16.42 -9.22
N LEU A 322 5.27 -16.59 -7.90
CA LEU A 322 6.15 -17.41 -7.08
C LEU A 322 5.67 -18.85 -6.94
N PHE A 323 4.37 -19.10 -6.97
CA PHE A 323 3.73 -20.42 -6.75
C PHE A 323 4.17 -21.11 -5.45
N TRP A 324 4.44 -20.33 -4.41
CA TRP A 324 4.91 -20.82 -3.12
C TRP A 324 3.78 -21.36 -2.26
N PRO A 325 3.99 -22.44 -1.52
CA PRO A 325 3.05 -22.86 -0.49
C PRO A 325 3.10 -21.92 0.71
N THR A 326 2.01 -21.85 1.49
CA THR A 326 1.87 -21.02 2.71
C THR A 326 3.08 -21.13 3.65
N GLY A 327 3.66 -22.35 3.81
CA GLY A 327 4.81 -22.56 4.69
C GLY A 327 6.07 -21.81 4.28
N VAL A 328 6.26 -21.52 2.98
CA VAL A 328 7.38 -20.69 2.48
C VAL A 328 7.12 -19.22 2.80
N HIS A 329 5.90 -18.72 2.55
CA HIS A 329 5.52 -17.35 2.92
C HIS A 329 5.76 -17.10 4.41
N VAL A 330 5.31 -18.00 5.29
CA VAL A 330 5.57 -17.92 6.73
C VAL A 330 7.07 -17.91 7.04
N ALA A 331 7.87 -18.75 6.37
CA ALA A 331 9.32 -18.83 6.61
C ALA A 331 10.04 -17.53 6.19
N VAL A 332 9.68 -16.97 5.03
CA VAL A 332 10.23 -15.72 4.54
C VAL A 332 9.82 -14.57 5.45
N THR A 333 8.53 -14.48 5.81
CA THR A 333 8.03 -13.42 6.69
C THR A 333 8.73 -13.44 8.05
N ARG A 334 8.87 -14.61 8.68
CA ARG A 334 9.60 -14.72 9.95
C ARG A 334 11.05 -14.26 9.84
N ARG A 335 11.71 -14.55 8.73
CA ARG A 335 13.07 -14.10 8.46
C ARG A 335 13.18 -12.60 8.23
N LEU A 336 12.20 -11.97 7.55
CA LEU A 336 12.23 -10.57 7.18
C LEU A 336 11.64 -9.65 8.27
N VAL A 337 10.54 -10.05 8.89
CA VAL A 337 9.80 -9.28 9.90
C VAL A 337 10.29 -9.57 11.31
N GLY A 338 10.75 -10.81 11.57
CA GLY A 338 11.20 -11.27 12.88
C GLY A 338 10.12 -11.98 13.69
N ASP A 339 10.58 -12.85 14.61
CA ASP A 339 9.73 -13.76 15.35
C ASP A 339 8.74 -13.06 16.29
N ARG A 340 9.10 -11.91 16.84
CA ARG A 340 8.26 -11.16 17.77
C ARG A 340 6.95 -10.72 17.13
N VAL A 341 7.01 -10.01 16.01
CA VAL A 341 5.81 -9.53 15.28
C VAL A 341 5.05 -10.73 14.73
N CYS A 342 5.74 -11.72 14.17
CA CYS A 342 5.12 -12.93 13.63
C CYS A 342 4.38 -13.74 14.71
N ASN A 343 4.90 -13.80 15.94
CA ASN A 343 4.20 -14.46 17.05
C ASN A 343 2.94 -13.70 17.45
N ASN A 344 2.97 -12.37 17.47
CA ASN A 344 1.80 -11.54 17.73
C ASN A 344 0.76 -11.64 16.59
N LEU A 345 1.19 -11.82 15.34
CA LEU A 345 0.34 -12.16 14.20
C LEU A 345 -0.12 -13.64 14.21
N GLN A 346 0.19 -14.39 15.26
CA GLN A 346 -0.17 -15.81 15.44
C GLN A 346 0.30 -16.71 14.29
N LEU A 347 1.39 -16.34 13.60
CA LEU A 347 1.97 -17.18 12.57
C LEU A 347 2.66 -18.42 13.19
N PRO A 348 2.52 -19.61 12.59
CA PRO A 348 3.16 -20.81 13.12
C PRO A 348 4.69 -20.72 13.04
N PRO A 349 5.42 -21.45 13.90
CA PRO A 349 6.87 -21.55 13.78
C PRO A 349 7.26 -22.14 12.43
N SER A 350 8.30 -21.56 11.82
CA SER A 350 8.76 -21.99 10.50
C SER A 350 9.49 -23.33 10.57
N LYS A 351 9.13 -24.28 9.72
CA LYS A 351 9.83 -25.55 9.58
C LYS A 351 11.18 -25.34 8.89
N TRP A 352 12.23 -26.02 9.34
CA TRP A 352 13.61 -25.83 8.88
C TRP A 352 13.79 -26.01 7.35
N TYR A 353 13.06 -26.94 6.73
CA TYR A 353 13.14 -27.18 5.28
C TYR A 353 12.55 -26.02 4.47
N TRP A 354 11.52 -25.32 4.98
CA TRP A 354 11.01 -24.11 4.32
C TRP A 354 12.01 -22.94 4.41
N GLN A 355 12.75 -22.85 5.53
CA GLN A 355 13.80 -21.84 5.67
C GLN A 355 14.95 -22.08 4.69
N ILE A 356 15.36 -23.34 4.49
CA ILE A 356 16.38 -23.71 3.49
C ILE A 356 15.86 -23.40 2.10
N PHE A 357 14.65 -23.81 1.76
CA PHE A 357 14.05 -23.53 0.43
C PHE A 357 14.01 -22.04 0.16
N ALA A 358 13.50 -21.23 1.07
CA ALA A 358 13.46 -19.78 0.94
C ALA A 358 14.86 -19.16 0.74
N SER A 359 15.85 -19.65 1.51
CA SER A 359 17.25 -19.21 1.39
C SER A 359 17.85 -19.53 0.03
N CYS A 360 17.61 -20.73 -0.50
CA CYS A 360 18.07 -21.14 -1.82
C CYS A 360 17.45 -20.28 -2.93
N VAL A 361 16.14 -20.05 -2.84
CA VAL A 361 15.44 -19.22 -3.86
C VAL A 361 15.95 -17.78 -3.86
N ILE A 362 16.10 -17.16 -2.67
CA ILE A 362 16.65 -15.80 -2.56
C ILE A 362 18.10 -15.77 -3.11
N ALA A 363 18.91 -16.76 -2.80
CA ALA A 363 20.28 -16.85 -3.32
C ALA A 363 20.32 -17.00 -4.85
N ILE A 364 19.43 -17.80 -5.44
CA ILE A 364 19.29 -17.94 -6.91
C ILE A 364 18.89 -16.61 -7.54
N TYR A 365 17.87 -15.93 -6.99
CA TYR A 365 17.46 -14.61 -7.50
C TYR A 365 18.59 -13.59 -7.40
N ARG A 366 19.30 -13.56 -6.27
CA ARG A 366 20.48 -12.72 -6.10
C ARG A 366 21.55 -13.00 -7.15
N TRP A 367 21.86 -14.28 -7.39
CA TRP A 367 22.83 -14.67 -8.42
C TRP A 367 22.40 -14.23 -9.82
N ILE A 368 21.12 -14.42 -10.17
CA ILE A 368 20.56 -13.94 -11.45
C ILE A 368 20.66 -12.42 -11.56
N LEU A 369 20.41 -11.68 -10.46
CA LEU A 369 20.49 -10.23 -10.44
C LEU A 369 21.92 -9.70 -10.57
N CYS A 370 22.89 -10.38 -9.97
CA CYS A 370 24.30 -9.99 -10.04
C CYS A 370 24.97 -10.35 -11.37
N SER A 371 24.36 -11.22 -12.20
CA SER A 371 24.88 -11.54 -13.53
C SER A 371 24.55 -10.39 -14.50
N THR A 372 25.53 -9.53 -14.75
CA THR A 372 25.38 -8.27 -15.48
C THR A 372 25.05 -8.42 -16.97
N ILE A 373 25.33 -9.60 -17.58
CA ILE A 373 25.28 -9.80 -19.03
C ILE A 373 23.85 -9.73 -19.61
N PHE A 374 22.82 -9.96 -18.80
CA PHE A 374 21.41 -10.06 -19.27
C PHE A 374 20.46 -9.05 -18.64
N LEU A 375 20.95 -8.04 -17.93
CA LEU A 375 20.09 -7.14 -17.15
C LEU A 375 19.04 -6.44 -18.01
N GLN A 376 19.45 -5.81 -19.11
CA GLN A 376 18.53 -5.07 -19.99
C GLN A 376 17.58 -6.02 -20.72
N GLN A 377 18.09 -7.16 -21.19
CA GLN A 377 17.26 -8.18 -21.84
C GLN A 377 16.22 -8.76 -20.88
N ARG A 378 16.59 -8.93 -19.60
CA ARG A 378 15.69 -9.41 -18.56
C ARG A 378 14.60 -8.39 -18.22
N ILE A 379 14.94 -7.10 -18.07
CA ILE A 379 13.97 -6.03 -17.89
C ILE A 379 12.98 -6.03 -19.04
N ASN A 380 13.47 -6.04 -20.28
CA ASN A 380 12.64 -6.06 -21.47
C ASN A 380 11.74 -7.31 -21.53
N LEU A 381 12.27 -8.47 -21.15
CA LEU A 381 11.51 -9.72 -21.09
C LEU A 381 10.42 -9.68 -20.02
N THR A 382 10.76 -9.18 -18.83
CA THR A 382 9.81 -9.04 -17.71
C THR A 382 8.69 -8.07 -18.10
N MET A 383 9.02 -6.90 -18.62
CA MET A 383 8.06 -5.90 -19.11
C MET A 383 7.14 -6.46 -20.21
N LYS A 384 7.68 -7.32 -21.07
CA LYS A 384 6.91 -7.88 -22.18
C LYS A 384 5.92 -8.96 -21.76
N TYR A 385 6.26 -9.80 -20.79
CA TYR A 385 5.51 -11.02 -20.50
C TYR A 385 4.76 -11.01 -19.16
N VAL A 386 5.24 -10.29 -18.15
CA VAL A 386 4.58 -10.30 -16.83
C VAL A 386 3.20 -9.63 -16.85
N PRO A 387 3.03 -8.41 -17.38
CA PRO A 387 1.72 -7.79 -17.43
C PRO A 387 0.68 -8.60 -18.23
N PRO A 388 0.95 -9.06 -19.47
CA PRO A 388 0.01 -9.90 -20.21
C PRO A 388 -0.27 -11.25 -19.53
N PHE A 389 0.73 -11.83 -18.87
CA PHE A 389 0.55 -13.08 -18.12
C PHE A 389 -0.37 -12.86 -16.92
N LEU A 390 -0.20 -11.79 -16.18
CA LEU A 390 -1.07 -11.43 -15.06
C LEU A 390 -2.50 -11.16 -15.54
N GLU A 391 -2.68 -10.42 -16.63
CA GLU A 391 -4.00 -10.20 -17.24
C GLU A 391 -4.64 -11.52 -17.68
N TYR A 392 -3.90 -12.38 -18.39
CA TYR A 392 -4.38 -13.70 -18.81
C TYR A 392 -4.77 -14.58 -17.62
N TYR A 393 -3.92 -14.62 -16.59
CA TYR A 393 -4.15 -15.43 -15.39
C TYR A 393 -5.42 -14.99 -14.65
N VAL A 394 -5.61 -13.70 -14.55
CA VAL A 394 -6.81 -13.11 -13.94
C VAL A 394 -8.06 -13.44 -14.74
N HIS A 395 -8.03 -13.18 -16.03
CA HIS A 395 -9.16 -13.53 -16.90
C HIS A 395 -9.53 -15.00 -16.79
N ARG A 396 -8.55 -15.90 -16.69
CA ARG A 396 -8.79 -17.34 -16.61
C ARG A 396 -9.35 -17.80 -15.27
N ILE A 397 -8.89 -17.22 -14.16
CA ILE A 397 -9.35 -17.57 -12.82
C ILE A 397 -10.72 -16.94 -12.55
N TRP A 398 -10.90 -15.68 -12.93
CA TRP A 398 -12.14 -14.95 -12.71
C TRP A 398 -13.25 -15.34 -13.71
N ALA A 399 -12.91 -15.68 -14.96
CA ALA A 399 -13.88 -16.14 -15.94
C ALA A 399 -14.49 -17.51 -15.60
N LYS A 400 -13.82 -18.31 -14.77
CA LYS A 400 -14.42 -19.58 -14.30
C LYS A 400 -15.50 -19.40 -13.23
N ASP A 401 -15.39 -18.34 -12.41
CA ASP A 401 -16.38 -18.04 -11.35
C ASP A 401 -17.40 -16.97 -11.74
N ALA A 402 -17.10 -16.13 -12.72
CA ALA A 402 -17.99 -15.09 -13.23
C ALA A 402 -18.60 -15.52 -14.55
N LEU A 403 -19.72 -16.17 -14.48
CA LEU A 403 -20.62 -16.46 -15.63
C LEU A 403 -21.22 -15.16 -16.17
N HIS A 404 -20.48 -14.10 -16.49
CA HIS A 404 -21.03 -12.97 -17.26
C HIS A 404 -20.00 -11.87 -17.56
N LYS A 405 -19.70 -11.77 -18.85
CA LYS A 405 -19.16 -10.66 -19.64
C LYS A 405 -17.62 -10.49 -19.68
N PRO A 406 -17.06 -10.35 -20.89
CA PRO A 406 -15.68 -9.96 -21.05
C PRO A 406 -15.50 -8.57 -20.45
N VAL A 407 -14.61 -8.44 -19.47
CA VAL A 407 -14.20 -7.15 -18.93
C VAL A 407 -13.29 -6.53 -19.99
N ALA A 408 -13.79 -5.49 -20.66
CA ALA A 408 -12.98 -4.62 -21.49
C ALA A 408 -11.79 -4.09 -20.67
N CYS A 409 -10.68 -3.73 -21.33
CA CYS A 409 -9.45 -3.21 -20.74
C CYS A 409 -9.58 -1.95 -19.88
N ASP A 410 -10.77 -1.39 -19.75
CA ASP A 410 -11.14 -0.41 -18.74
C ASP A 410 -11.51 -1.13 -17.45
N PHE A 411 -10.47 -1.54 -16.70
CA PHE A 411 -10.64 -2.03 -15.34
C PHE A 411 -11.11 -0.84 -14.47
N VAL A 412 -12.37 -0.55 -14.56
CA VAL A 412 -13.06 0.27 -13.56
C VAL A 412 -12.93 -0.52 -12.27
N LEU A 413 -12.24 0.03 -11.29
CA LEU A 413 -12.31 -0.43 -9.91
C LEU A 413 -13.81 -0.46 -9.55
N LYS A 414 -14.51 -1.56 -9.84
CA LYS A 414 -15.93 -1.78 -9.49
C LYS A 414 -16.01 -2.06 -8.00
N PHE A 415 -15.55 -1.09 -7.24
CA PHE A 415 -15.32 -1.32 -5.85
C PHE A 415 -16.05 -0.33 -4.97
N MET A 416 -17.21 -0.73 -4.56
CA MET A 416 -17.79 -0.36 -3.28
C MET A 416 -18.30 -1.63 -2.63
N PRO A 417 -17.68 -2.12 -1.55
CA PRO A 417 -18.34 -3.09 -0.70
C PRO A 417 -19.64 -2.49 -0.21
N HIS A 418 -20.67 -3.32 -0.15
CA HIS A 418 -21.88 -2.97 0.57
C HIS A 418 -21.52 -2.87 2.08
N ILE A 419 -21.05 -1.72 2.52
CA ILE A 419 -20.93 -1.44 3.96
C ILE A 419 -22.37 -1.31 4.45
N GLY A 420 -22.82 -2.24 5.27
CA GLY A 420 -24.10 -2.19 5.97
C GLY A 420 -25.30 -2.94 5.37
N SER A 421 -25.23 -3.57 4.18
CA SER A 421 -26.40 -4.27 3.62
C SER A 421 -26.49 -5.77 3.95
N GLU A 422 -25.43 -6.39 4.49
CA GLU A 422 -25.46 -7.82 4.84
C GLU A 422 -25.81 -8.11 6.31
N LEU A 423 -26.00 -7.07 7.14
CA LEU A 423 -26.42 -7.25 8.53
C LEU A 423 -27.95 -7.33 8.71
N ASP A 424 -28.71 -6.94 7.69
CA ASP A 424 -30.17 -6.99 7.74
C ASP A 424 -30.73 -8.37 7.35
N ASP A 425 -29.96 -9.22 6.62
CA ASP A 425 -30.39 -10.52 6.18
C ASP A 425 -30.14 -11.68 7.18
N ILE A 426 -29.54 -11.41 8.34
CA ILE A 426 -29.28 -12.44 9.38
C ILE A 426 -30.38 -12.48 10.45
N ASN A 427 -31.35 -11.57 10.42
CA ASN A 427 -32.46 -11.50 11.38
C ASN A 427 -33.84 -11.83 10.79
N HIS A 428 -33.91 -12.65 9.74
CA HIS A 428 -35.16 -13.29 9.30
C HIS A 428 -35.04 -14.80 9.17
#